data_d48d07633bdc85c8ba8ad45ea522d498
#
_entry.id   d48d07633bdc85c8ba8ad45ea522d498
#
_cell.length_a   1.000
_cell.length_b   1.000
_cell.length_c   1.000
_cell.angle_alpha   90.00
_cell.angle_beta   90.00
_cell.angle_gamma   90.00
#
_symmetry.space_group_name_H-M   'P 1'
#
loop_
_entity.id
_entity.type
_entity.pdbx_description
1 polymer ?
#
loop_
_entity_poly.entity_id
_entity_poly.type
_entity_poly.pdbx_seq_one_letter_code
_entity_poly.pdbx_strand_id
1 'polypeptide(L)'
;MLVLGLMSGTSADGIDVALAKISGAHHHLNANLLSHTSSKFPEALRKEILRVAEQHPITAGDLSQLNFRLGEVFAKAALAACREFRVSPRRIALIGSHGQTIFHQGNPVPYLGRATASTLQIGEPSVIAALTGITTVGDFRPADIALGGQGAPLVPYADYLLYRHEKRGRVSLNLGGIANITVIPAGARPADIIAFDTGPANMLIDGLVAHFTRGQQRYDKDASLARLGQVNRRLIKLLLEDPYLKLRPPKSTGREYFGSAYIKKLLALGRRYDIEPNDLIRTVTIFTAASVCDALQRFVYPKQKIHELIVSGGGAQNPLIFETLSVFAMSGAGPQDLYSTVSPRKLSLQMYVPDPSKHAPQIKPSLPAHAGILVLPSTHFGIPAEGKEAFAFALLAYETFHRRPSNLPSATGAKRPAILGKICYAPPR
;
A
#
# COMPACT_ATOMS: atom_id res chain seq x y z
N MET A 1 -15.55 -10.51 16.74
CA MET A 1 -15.29 -11.69 15.89
C MET A 1 -13.79 -11.87 15.70
N LEU A 2 -13.31 -13.11 15.58
CA LEU A 2 -11.97 -13.37 15.02
C LEU A 2 -12.10 -13.56 13.51
N VAL A 3 -11.30 -12.83 12.75
CA VAL A 3 -11.36 -12.79 11.29
C VAL A 3 -9.95 -13.00 10.73
N LEU A 4 -9.80 -13.84 9.73
CA LEU A 4 -8.57 -13.92 8.95
C LEU A 4 -8.69 -13.04 7.70
N GLY A 5 -7.63 -12.32 7.38
CA GLY A 5 -7.47 -11.65 6.10
C GLY A 5 -6.37 -12.33 5.30
N LEU A 6 -6.62 -12.59 4.04
CA LEU A 6 -5.67 -13.21 3.10
C LEU A 6 -5.40 -12.24 1.95
N MET A 7 -4.13 -11.97 1.69
CA MET A 7 -3.70 -11.09 0.61
C MET A 7 -2.57 -11.72 -0.20
N SER A 8 -2.66 -11.62 -1.51
CA SER A 8 -1.53 -11.85 -2.40
C SER A 8 -1.37 -10.67 -3.36
N GLY A 9 -0.18 -10.08 -3.34
CA GLY A 9 0.16 -8.94 -4.18
C GLY A 9 0.46 -9.31 -5.64
N THR A 10 0.67 -8.30 -6.48
CA THR A 10 0.97 -8.48 -7.92
C THR A 10 2.34 -9.11 -8.21
N SER A 11 3.25 -9.13 -7.24
CA SER A 11 4.55 -9.83 -7.32
C SER A 11 4.41 -11.36 -7.24
N ALA A 12 3.26 -11.85 -6.77
CA ALA A 12 2.96 -13.26 -6.57
C ALA A 12 4.06 -14.01 -5.76
N ASP A 13 4.62 -13.34 -4.74
CA ASP A 13 5.68 -13.93 -3.91
C ASP A 13 5.11 -14.90 -2.87
N GLY A 14 3.85 -14.68 -2.42
CA GLY A 14 3.19 -15.50 -1.43
C GLY A 14 1.83 -14.96 -1.02
N ILE A 15 1.33 -15.53 0.07
CA ILE A 15 0.04 -15.19 0.69
C ILE A 15 0.34 -14.67 2.09
N ASP A 16 0.02 -13.41 2.33
CA ASP A 16 0.02 -12.80 3.65
C ASP A 16 -1.30 -13.12 4.37
N VAL A 17 -1.19 -13.54 5.62
CA VAL A 17 -2.32 -13.91 6.47
C VAL A 17 -2.29 -13.07 7.74
N ALA A 18 -3.37 -12.37 8.01
CA ALA A 18 -3.56 -11.57 9.22
C ALA A 18 -4.70 -12.12 10.06
N LEU A 19 -4.47 -12.31 11.36
CA LEU A 19 -5.52 -12.61 12.33
C LEU A 19 -5.94 -11.34 13.03
N ALA A 20 -7.20 -10.99 12.93
CA ALA A 20 -7.77 -9.79 13.52
C ALA A 20 -8.88 -10.11 14.52
N LYS A 21 -8.97 -9.32 15.60
CA LYS A 21 -10.16 -9.25 16.47
C LYS A 21 -10.93 -7.98 16.14
N ILE A 22 -12.13 -8.14 15.61
CA ILE A 22 -12.95 -7.02 15.13
C ILE A 22 -14.30 -7.03 15.84
N SER A 23 -14.78 -5.87 16.28
CA SER A 23 -16.06 -5.68 16.95
C SER A 23 -16.60 -4.27 16.69
N GLY A 24 -17.91 -4.10 16.91
CA GLY A 24 -18.57 -2.80 16.75
C GLY A 24 -18.91 -2.45 15.31
N ALA A 25 -19.22 -1.20 15.06
CA ALA A 25 -19.60 -0.65 13.75
C ALA A 25 -19.29 0.85 13.68
N HIS A 26 -19.07 1.37 12.48
CA HIS A 26 -18.87 2.80 12.22
C HIS A 26 -17.85 3.45 13.18
N HIS A 27 -18.25 4.48 13.92
CA HIS A 27 -17.38 5.20 14.88
C HIS A 27 -16.97 4.37 16.09
N HIS A 28 -17.70 3.29 16.40
CA HIS A 28 -17.41 2.37 17.50
C HIS A 28 -16.72 1.08 17.03
N LEU A 29 -16.26 1.03 15.77
CA LEU A 29 -15.51 -0.12 15.29
C LEU A 29 -14.16 -0.17 16.00
N ASN A 30 -13.88 -1.30 16.62
CA ASN A 30 -12.63 -1.66 17.25
C ASN A 30 -12.03 -2.84 16.50
N ALA A 31 -10.82 -2.66 15.99
CA ALA A 31 -10.12 -3.64 15.18
C ALA A 31 -8.65 -3.71 15.61
N ASN A 32 -8.23 -4.88 16.06
CA ASN A 32 -6.87 -5.14 16.49
C ASN A 32 -6.29 -6.27 15.65
N LEU A 33 -5.13 -6.03 15.06
CA LEU A 33 -4.30 -7.07 14.49
C LEU A 33 -3.67 -7.87 15.63
N LEU A 34 -3.91 -9.17 15.69
CA LEU A 34 -3.39 -10.05 16.74
C LEU A 34 -2.09 -10.74 16.31
N SER A 35 -2.02 -11.20 15.07
CA SER A 35 -0.87 -11.89 14.49
C SER A 35 -0.89 -11.79 12.97
N HIS A 36 0.26 -11.96 12.35
CA HIS A 36 0.39 -12.09 10.91
C HIS A 36 1.51 -13.04 10.55
N THR A 37 1.42 -13.67 9.40
CA THR A 37 2.44 -14.54 8.81
C THR A 37 2.35 -14.50 7.29
N SER A 38 3.36 -15.02 6.61
CA SER A 38 3.39 -15.10 5.15
C SER A 38 3.79 -16.50 4.70
N SER A 39 3.13 -17.01 3.68
CA SER A 39 3.42 -18.31 3.05
C SER A 39 3.79 -18.12 1.59
N LYS A 40 4.94 -18.65 1.18
CA LYS A 40 5.38 -18.57 -0.23
C LYS A 40 4.52 -19.45 -1.13
N PHE A 41 4.31 -19.03 -2.37
CA PHE A 41 3.76 -19.92 -3.38
C PHE A 41 4.76 -21.01 -3.79
N PRO A 42 4.27 -22.22 -4.15
CA PRO A 42 5.08 -23.19 -4.88
C PRO A 42 5.59 -22.55 -6.19
N GLU A 43 6.84 -22.78 -6.52
CA GLU A 43 7.52 -22.11 -7.64
C GLU A 43 6.79 -22.31 -8.99
N ALA A 44 6.32 -23.53 -9.27
CA ALA A 44 5.57 -23.80 -10.49
C ALA A 44 4.26 -23.00 -10.56
N LEU A 45 3.55 -22.88 -9.43
CA LEU A 45 2.31 -22.11 -9.35
C LEU A 45 2.59 -20.61 -9.52
N ARG A 46 3.66 -20.11 -8.89
CA ARG A 46 4.09 -18.72 -9.03
C ARG A 46 4.40 -18.35 -10.48
N LYS A 47 5.14 -19.20 -11.18
CA LYS A 47 5.44 -18.99 -12.61
C LYS A 47 4.19 -18.92 -13.46
N GLU A 48 3.22 -19.79 -13.20
CA GLU A 48 1.96 -19.79 -13.95
C GLU A 48 1.11 -18.56 -13.64
N ILE A 49 1.01 -18.14 -12.39
CA ILE A 49 0.34 -16.88 -12.01
C ILE A 49 0.94 -15.70 -12.77
N LEU A 50 2.27 -15.56 -12.77
CA LEU A 50 2.95 -14.46 -13.44
C LEU A 50 2.74 -14.50 -14.95
N ARG A 51 2.84 -15.69 -15.56
CA ARG A 51 2.58 -15.89 -17.00
C ARG A 51 1.19 -15.39 -17.40
N VAL A 52 0.15 -15.73 -16.61
CA VAL A 52 -1.22 -15.30 -16.86
C VAL A 52 -1.40 -13.80 -16.59
N ALA A 53 -0.82 -13.28 -15.53
CA ALA A 53 -0.87 -11.86 -15.21
C ALA A 53 -0.16 -10.98 -16.26
N GLU A 54 0.85 -11.51 -16.95
CA GLU A 54 1.53 -10.89 -18.08
C GLU A 54 0.75 -11.01 -19.41
N GLN A 55 -0.49 -11.50 -19.33
CA GLN A 55 -1.42 -11.63 -20.46
C GLN A 55 -0.98 -12.65 -21.52
N HIS A 56 -0.18 -13.66 -21.14
CA HIS A 56 0.05 -14.80 -22.03
C HIS A 56 -1.25 -15.61 -22.21
N PRO A 57 -1.48 -16.19 -23.41
CA PRO A 57 -2.69 -16.97 -23.70
C PRO A 57 -2.90 -18.12 -22.72
N ILE A 58 -4.14 -18.29 -22.28
CA ILE A 58 -4.58 -19.39 -21.41
C ILE A 58 -5.95 -19.88 -21.88
N THR A 59 -6.20 -21.19 -21.80
CA THR A 59 -7.54 -21.73 -22.06
C THR A 59 -8.49 -21.48 -20.90
N ALA A 60 -9.79 -21.45 -21.16
CA ALA A 60 -10.79 -21.32 -20.10
C ALA A 60 -10.71 -22.48 -19.08
N GLY A 61 -10.36 -23.69 -19.54
CA GLY A 61 -10.15 -24.86 -18.68
C GLY A 61 -8.98 -24.68 -17.73
N ASP A 62 -7.82 -24.26 -18.25
CA ASP A 62 -6.62 -24.04 -17.44
C ASP A 62 -6.82 -22.90 -16.44
N LEU A 63 -7.50 -21.83 -16.86
CA LEU A 63 -7.83 -20.72 -15.96
C LEU A 63 -8.75 -21.18 -14.81
N SER A 64 -9.74 -22.00 -15.11
CA SER A 64 -10.63 -22.59 -14.11
C SER A 64 -9.85 -23.46 -13.10
N GLN A 65 -8.96 -24.34 -13.62
CA GLN A 65 -8.12 -25.17 -12.75
C GLN A 65 -7.17 -24.34 -11.88
N LEU A 66 -6.56 -23.30 -12.45
CA LEU A 66 -5.69 -22.39 -11.71
C LEU A 66 -6.45 -21.67 -10.60
N ASN A 67 -7.69 -21.22 -10.84
CA ASN A 67 -8.56 -20.62 -9.84
C ASN A 67 -8.82 -21.56 -8.65
N PHE A 68 -9.19 -22.81 -8.93
CA PHE A 68 -9.42 -23.84 -7.89
C PHE A 68 -8.14 -24.17 -7.14
N ARG A 69 -7.05 -24.39 -7.87
CA ARG A 69 -5.74 -24.71 -7.28
C ARG A 69 -5.23 -23.60 -6.35
N LEU A 70 -5.44 -22.35 -6.72
CA LEU A 70 -5.16 -21.21 -5.84
C LEU A 70 -6.06 -21.22 -4.61
N GLY A 71 -7.36 -21.49 -4.75
CA GLY A 71 -8.28 -21.64 -3.62
C GLY A 71 -7.78 -22.65 -2.60
N GLU A 72 -7.27 -23.83 -3.06
CA GLU A 72 -6.66 -24.84 -2.18
C GLU A 72 -5.42 -24.30 -1.46
N VAL A 73 -4.56 -23.55 -2.15
CA VAL A 73 -3.32 -23.00 -1.55
C VAL A 73 -3.65 -21.91 -0.54
N PHE A 74 -4.64 -21.05 -0.81
CA PHE A 74 -5.14 -20.07 0.16
C PHE A 74 -5.75 -20.75 1.39
N ALA A 75 -6.54 -21.82 1.21
CA ALA A 75 -7.07 -22.59 2.33
C ALA A 75 -5.97 -23.21 3.20
N LYS A 76 -4.95 -23.82 2.57
CA LYS A 76 -3.78 -24.34 3.27
C LYS A 76 -3.04 -23.27 4.05
N ALA A 77 -2.83 -22.07 3.46
CA ALA A 77 -2.19 -20.94 4.13
C ALA A 77 -3.00 -20.48 5.35
N ALA A 78 -4.32 -20.36 5.23
CA ALA A 78 -5.20 -20.01 6.34
C ALA A 78 -5.14 -21.02 7.49
N LEU A 79 -5.20 -22.32 7.19
CA LEU A 79 -5.09 -23.39 8.21
C LEU A 79 -3.69 -23.47 8.82
N ALA A 80 -2.64 -23.22 8.05
CA ALA A 80 -1.26 -23.15 8.55
C ALA A 80 -1.11 -21.95 9.52
N ALA A 81 -1.61 -20.79 9.14
CA ALA A 81 -1.63 -19.62 10.01
C ALA A 81 -2.40 -19.87 11.32
N CYS A 82 -3.55 -20.56 11.26
CA CYS A 82 -4.27 -20.94 12.49
C CYS A 82 -3.41 -21.80 13.44
N ARG A 83 -2.62 -22.75 12.91
CA ARG A 83 -1.69 -23.57 13.71
C ARG A 83 -0.57 -22.71 14.31
N GLU A 84 0.06 -21.86 13.50
CA GLU A 84 1.14 -20.96 13.93
C GLU A 84 0.67 -20.00 15.02
N PHE A 85 -0.52 -19.42 14.86
CA PHE A 85 -1.12 -18.50 15.82
C PHE A 85 -1.74 -19.21 17.05
N ARG A 86 -1.73 -20.56 17.08
CA ARG A 86 -2.32 -21.38 18.14
C ARG A 86 -3.80 -21.09 18.36
N VAL A 87 -4.53 -20.85 17.27
CA VAL A 87 -5.97 -20.59 17.27
C VAL A 87 -6.70 -21.69 16.51
N SER A 88 -7.69 -22.31 17.14
CA SER A 88 -8.52 -23.32 16.45
C SER A 88 -9.27 -22.66 15.28
N PRO A 89 -9.31 -23.28 14.08
CA PRO A 89 -10.13 -22.80 12.96
C PRO A 89 -11.61 -22.61 13.33
N ARG A 90 -12.12 -23.41 14.26
CA ARG A 90 -13.51 -23.29 14.75
C ARG A 90 -13.80 -21.97 15.47
N ARG A 91 -12.79 -21.26 15.95
CA ARG A 91 -12.92 -19.94 16.59
C ARG A 91 -12.90 -18.80 15.58
N ILE A 92 -12.45 -19.07 14.34
CA ILE A 92 -12.46 -18.07 13.27
C ILE A 92 -13.88 -17.99 12.70
N ALA A 93 -14.44 -16.82 12.74
CA ALA A 93 -15.80 -16.59 12.27
C ALA A 93 -15.86 -16.32 10.75
N LEU A 94 -14.79 -15.77 10.18
CA LEU A 94 -14.77 -15.27 8.81
C LEU A 94 -13.36 -15.26 8.24
N ILE A 95 -13.25 -15.51 6.93
CA ILE A 95 -12.06 -15.25 6.12
C ILE A 95 -12.40 -14.15 5.11
N GLY A 96 -11.54 -13.13 4.97
CA GLY A 96 -11.54 -12.19 3.85
C GLY A 96 -10.39 -12.50 2.91
N SER A 97 -10.68 -12.96 1.71
CA SER A 97 -9.65 -13.30 0.72
C SER A 97 -9.65 -12.31 -0.44
N HIS A 98 -8.56 -11.56 -0.60
CA HIS A 98 -8.37 -10.74 -1.80
C HIS A 98 -8.28 -11.59 -3.06
N GLY A 99 -7.75 -12.83 -2.93
CA GLY A 99 -7.34 -13.63 -4.08
C GLY A 99 -6.04 -13.10 -4.70
N GLN A 100 -5.73 -13.59 -5.90
CA GLN A 100 -4.60 -13.18 -6.72
C GLN A 100 -5.09 -12.43 -7.96
N THR A 101 -4.71 -11.18 -8.09
CA THR A 101 -5.04 -10.40 -9.28
C THR A 101 -4.26 -10.91 -10.48
N ILE A 102 -4.97 -11.32 -11.53
CA ILE A 102 -4.40 -11.69 -12.84
C ILE A 102 -4.81 -10.71 -13.94
N PHE A 103 -5.87 -9.94 -13.72
CA PHE A 103 -6.29 -8.87 -14.62
C PHE A 103 -6.97 -7.74 -13.83
N HIS A 104 -6.64 -6.50 -14.19
CA HIS A 104 -7.32 -5.35 -13.62
C HIS A 104 -7.31 -4.19 -14.61
N GLN A 105 -8.50 -3.73 -14.97
CA GLN A 105 -8.73 -2.61 -15.87
C GLN A 105 -9.86 -1.75 -15.31
N GLY A 106 -9.49 -0.82 -14.44
CA GLY A 106 -10.44 0.09 -13.78
C GLY A 106 -11.02 1.15 -14.74
N ASN A 107 -10.26 1.56 -15.77
CA ASN A 107 -10.75 2.48 -16.79
C ASN A 107 -11.47 1.71 -17.90
N PRO A 108 -12.70 2.12 -18.28
CA PRO A 108 -13.44 1.45 -19.36
C PRO A 108 -12.72 1.56 -20.70
N VAL A 109 -12.67 0.46 -21.44
CA VAL A 109 -12.23 0.41 -22.85
C VAL A 109 -13.31 -0.22 -23.72
N PRO A 110 -13.31 0.02 -25.04
CA PRO A 110 -14.27 -0.60 -25.96
C PRO A 110 -14.15 -2.14 -25.92
N TYR A 111 -15.25 -2.82 -25.64
CA TYR A 111 -15.38 -4.27 -25.69
C TYR A 111 -16.79 -4.66 -26.13
N LEU A 112 -16.92 -5.44 -27.21
CA LEU A 112 -18.21 -5.85 -27.79
C LEU A 112 -19.22 -4.70 -27.94
N GLY A 113 -18.75 -3.56 -28.46
CA GLY A 113 -19.59 -2.39 -28.72
C GLY A 113 -19.91 -1.53 -27.49
N ARG A 114 -19.36 -1.83 -26.30
CA ARG A 114 -19.58 -1.05 -25.07
C ARG A 114 -18.26 -0.72 -24.38
N ALA A 115 -18.19 0.46 -23.73
CA ALA A 115 -17.11 0.79 -22.83
C ALA A 115 -17.22 -0.07 -21.56
N THR A 116 -16.24 -0.92 -21.32
CA THR A 116 -16.27 -1.93 -20.24
C THR A 116 -15.00 -1.81 -19.39
N ALA A 117 -15.18 -1.71 -18.08
CA ALA A 117 -14.15 -1.90 -17.08
C ALA A 117 -14.30 -3.29 -16.48
N SER A 118 -13.21 -3.95 -16.12
CA SER A 118 -13.26 -5.29 -15.55
C SER A 118 -12.06 -5.59 -14.67
N THR A 119 -12.21 -6.62 -13.83
CA THR A 119 -11.14 -7.11 -12.95
C THR A 119 -11.32 -8.59 -12.71
N LEU A 120 -10.23 -9.30 -12.53
CA LEU A 120 -10.27 -10.72 -12.21
C LEU A 120 -9.21 -11.04 -11.14
N GLN A 121 -9.70 -11.39 -9.96
CA GLN A 121 -8.95 -11.98 -8.89
C GLN A 121 -9.34 -13.46 -8.82
N ILE A 122 -8.34 -14.34 -8.81
CA ILE A 122 -8.53 -15.80 -8.75
C ILE A 122 -8.07 -16.36 -7.39
N GLY A 123 -8.47 -17.57 -7.08
CA GLY A 123 -8.35 -18.19 -5.75
C GLY A 123 -9.74 -18.35 -5.16
N GLU A 124 -10.52 -19.31 -5.73
CA GLU A 124 -11.95 -19.52 -5.55
C GLU A 124 -12.39 -19.51 -4.07
N PRO A 125 -13.19 -18.52 -3.64
CA PRO A 125 -13.60 -18.39 -2.22
C PRO A 125 -14.44 -19.57 -1.73
N SER A 126 -15.21 -20.23 -2.60
CA SER A 126 -16.00 -21.41 -2.24
C SER A 126 -15.12 -22.61 -1.91
N VAL A 127 -13.97 -22.75 -2.60
CA VAL A 127 -12.95 -23.76 -2.29
C VAL A 127 -12.31 -23.47 -0.93
N ILE A 128 -11.99 -22.21 -0.66
CA ILE A 128 -11.44 -21.80 0.64
C ILE A 128 -12.44 -22.14 1.75
N ALA A 129 -13.73 -21.77 1.59
CA ALA A 129 -14.77 -22.04 2.58
C ALA A 129 -14.98 -23.52 2.82
N ALA A 130 -15.05 -24.32 1.75
CA ALA A 130 -15.23 -25.78 1.82
C ALA A 130 -14.09 -26.48 2.54
N LEU A 131 -12.83 -26.13 2.24
CA LEU A 131 -11.65 -26.79 2.78
C LEU A 131 -11.29 -26.34 4.20
N THR A 132 -11.63 -25.10 4.57
CA THR A 132 -11.35 -24.58 5.91
C THR A 132 -12.49 -24.81 6.89
N GLY A 133 -13.72 -24.99 6.42
CA GLY A 133 -14.93 -24.97 7.22
C GLY A 133 -15.25 -23.57 7.78
N ILE A 134 -14.72 -22.50 7.14
CA ILE A 134 -14.89 -21.10 7.60
C ILE A 134 -15.55 -20.31 6.47
N THR A 135 -16.64 -19.60 6.78
CA THR A 135 -17.27 -18.68 5.81
C THR A 135 -16.24 -17.70 5.24
N THR A 136 -16.20 -17.59 3.91
CA THR A 136 -15.19 -16.79 3.19
C THR A 136 -15.84 -15.69 2.37
N VAL A 137 -15.28 -14.49 2.43
CA VAL A 137 -15.66 -13.36 1.56
C VAL A 137 -14.50 -13.12 0.58
N GLY A 138 -14.84 -13.06 -0.70
CA GLY A 138 -13.92 -12.77 -1.78
C GLY A 138 -14.51 -11.79 -2.81
N ASP A 139 -13.84 -11.55 -3.92
CA ASP A 139 -14.32 -10.70 -5.03
C ASP A 139 -14.69 -9.25 -4.60
N PHE A 140 -13.84 -8.60 -3.85
CA PHE A 140 -14.12 -7.27 -3.30
C PHE A 140 -14.20 -6.14 -4.35
N ARG A 141 -13.59 -6.30 -5.52
CA ARG A 141 -13.45 -5.22 -6.52
C ARG A 141 -14.64 -5.08 -7.48
N PRO A 142 -15.34 -6.14 -7.91
CA PRO A 142 -16.37 -6.06 -8.96
C PRO A 142 -17.54 -5.13 -8.63
N ALA A 143 -17.99 -5.08 -7.35
CA ALA A 143 -19.11 -4.23 -6.97
C ALA A 143 -18.82 -2.73 -7.12
N ASP A 144 -17.60 -2.29 -6.82
CA ASP A 144 -17.15 -0.91 -7.03
C ASP A 144 -17.07 -0.56 -8.52
N ILE A 145 -16.49 -1.45 -9.34
CA ILE A 145 -16.41 -1.30 -10.80
C ILE A 145 -17.81 -1.21 -11.42
N ALA A 146 -18.74 -2.05 -10.98
CA ALA A 146 -20.12 -2.04 -11.48
C ALA A 146 -20.84 -0.71 -11.19
N LEU A 147 -20.41 0.03 -10.16
CA LEU A 147 -20.90 1.37 -9.84
C LEU A 147 -20.09 2.49 -10.51
N GLY A 148 -19.24 2.18 -11.46
CA GLY A 148 -18.43 3.13 -12.22
C GLY A 148 -17.12 3.52 -11.53
N GLY A 149 -16.77 2.88 -10.42
CA GLY A 149 -15.47 3.03 -9.78
C GLY A 149 -14.37 2.21 -10.48
N GLN A 150 -13.15 2.42 -10.05
CA GLN A 150 -11.98 1.72 -10.59
C GLN A 150 -11.71 0.37 -9.90
N GLY A 151 -12.46 0.01 -8.84
CA GLY A 151 -12.20 -1.22 -8.07
C GLY A 151 -10.91 -1.18 -7.23
N ALA A 152 -10.23 -0.04 -7.23
CA ALA A 152 -9.02 0.25 -6.48
C ALA A 152 -8.89 1.77 -6.29
N PRO A 153 -8.19 2.25 -5.22
CA PRO A 153 -7.68 1.48 -4.09
C PRO A 153 -8.79 1.11 -3.07
N LEU A 154 -8.69 -0.05 -2.41
CA LEU A 154 -9.63 -0.48 -1.36
C LEU A 154 -9.07 -0.30 0.06
N VAL A 155 -7.75 -0.35 0.21
CA VAL A 155 -7.05 -0.15 1.50
C VAL A 155 -7.39 1.18 2.19
N PRO A 156 -7.64 2.31 1.48
CA PRO A 156 -8.02 3.57 2.11
C PRO A 156 -9.23 3.50 3.05
N TYR A 157 -10.18 2.60 2.81
CA TYR A 157 -11.29 2.38 3.75
C TYR A 157 -10.80 1.78 5.08
N ALA A 158 -9.88 0.82 5.02
CA ALA A 158 -9.24 0.29 6.22
C ALA A 158 -8.38 1.35 6.91
N ASP A 159 -7.61 2.14 6.17
CA ASP A 159 -6.85 3.26 6.72
C ASP A 159 -7.76 4.25 7.46
N TYR A 160 -8.91 4.59 6.89
CA TYR A 160 -9.91 5.43 7.54
C TYR A 160 -10.37 4.82 8.86
N LEU A 161 -10.74 3.55 8.89
CA LEU A 161 -11.20 2.88 10.10
C LEU A 161 -10.15 2.81 11.19
N LEU A 162 -8.89 2.59 10.80
CA LEU A 162 -7.76 2.38 11.72
C LEU A 162 -7.19 3.70 12.25
N TYR A 163 -7.13 4.72 11.40
CA TYR A 163 -6.39 5.94 11.71
C TYR A 163 -7.26 7.18 11.91
N ARG A 164 -8.59 7.10 11.76
CA ARG A 164 -9.45 8.27 12.05
C ARG A 164 -9.31 8.75 13.49
N HIS A 165 -9.40 10.05 13.68
CA HIS A 165 -9.30 10.67 15.00
C HIS A 165 -10.12 11.97 15.03
N GLU A 166 -10.83 12.23 16.12
CA GLU A 166 -11.73 13.40 16.24
C GLU A 166 -11.02 14.74 16.07
N LYS A 167 -9.79 14.87 16.62
CA LYS A 167 -9.06 16.14 16.70
C LYS A 167 -7.79 16.20 15.85
N ARG A 168 -7.34 15.07 15.26
CA ARG A 168 -6.08 14.99 14.52
C ARG A 168 -6.34 14.61 13.08
N GLY A 169 -5.91 15.44 12.14
CA GLY A 169 -5.80 15.05 10.74
C GLY A 169 -4.58 14.16 10.55
N ARG A 170 -4.73 13.08 9.80
CA ARG A 170 -3.70 12.07 9.56
C ARG A 170 -3.54 11.81 8.07
N VAL A 171 -2.34 11.46 7.68
CA VAL A 171 -2.06 10.88 6.37
C VAL A 171 -1.46 9.50 6.57
N SER A 172 -2.09 8.48 6.02
CA SER A 172 -1.49 7.15 5.88
C SER A 172 -0.71 7.11 4.59
N LEU A 173 0.61 6.89 4.67
CA LEU A 173 1.52 6.74 3.54
C LEU A 173 1.94 5.28 3.44
N ASN A 174 1.71 4.67 2.29
CA ASN A 174 2.22 3.34 1.98
C ASN A 174 3.36 3.45 0.96
N LEU A 175 4.53 2.94 1.33
CA LEU A 175 5.74 2.91 0.50
C LEU A 175 5.95 1.47 -0.02
N GLY A 176 5.17 1.10 -1.03
CA GLY A 176 5.35 -0.12 -1.80
C GLY A 176 6.32 0.07 -2.97
N GLY A 177 6.04 -0.50 -4.13
CA GLY A 177 6.73 -0.15 -5.38
C GLY A 177 6.42 1.30 -5.80
N ILE A 178 5.17 1.71 -5.60
CA ILE A 178 4.64 3.07 -5.74
C ILE A 178 4.30 3.59 -4.34
N ALA A 179 4.48 4.90 -4.12
CA ALA A 179 4.04 5.60 -2.92
C ALA A 179 2.60 6.07 -3.10
N ASN A 180 1.73 5.73 -2.16
CA ASN A 180 0.34 6.21 -2.14
C ASN A 180 -0.04 6.74 -0.76
N ILE A 181 -0.97 7.68 -0.75
CA ILE A 181 -1.47 8.29 0.48
C ILE A 181 -2.98 8.16 0.61
N THR A 182 -3.41 8.03 1.87
CA THR A 182 -4.80 8.21 2.30
C THR A 182 -4.85 9.39 3.26
N VAL A 183 -5.56 10.45 2.89
CA VAL A 183 -5.73 11.66 3.71
C VAL A 183 -7.00 11.52 4.54
N ILE A 184 -6.86 11.62 5.84
CA ILE A 184 -7.92 11.42 6.83
C ILE A 184 -8.01 12.69 7.70
N PRO A 185 -8.87 13.65 7.35
CA PRO A 185 -9.08 14.85 8.15
C PRO A 185 -9.51 14.54 9.59
N ALA A 186 -9.33 15.49 10.49
CA ALA A 186 -9.88 15.40 11.85
C ALA A 186 -11.42 15.31 11.79
N GLY A 187 -12.01 14.36 12.53
CA GLY A 187 -13.46 14.13 12.53
C GLY A 187 -14.03 13.64 11.19
N ALA A 188 -13.20 13.15 10.27
CA ALA A 188 -13.61 12.77 8.91
C ALA A 188 -14.70 11.70 8.88
N ARG A 189 -15.61 11.85 7.94
CA ARG A 189 -16.54 10.82 7.46
C ARG A 189 -15.92 10.10 6.25
N PRO A 190 -16.41 8.94 5.84
CA PRO A 190 -15.90 8.23 4.65
C PRO A 190 -15.84 9.08 3.37
N ALA A 191 -16.79 9.99 3.19
CA ALA A 191 -16.85 10.88 2.03
C ALA A 191 -15.75 11.96 2.01
N ASP A 192 -15.14 12.24 3.15
CA ASP A 192 -14.13 13.28 3.29
C ASP A 192 -12.70 12.75 3.01
N ILE A 193 -12.57 11.44 2.79
CA ILE A 193 -11.29 10.75 2.56
C ILE A 193 -10.83 10.95 1.12
N ILE A 194 -9.57 11.27 0.95
CA ILE A 194 -8.92 11.38 -0.36
C ILE A 194 -7.77 10.36 -0.39
N ALA A 195 -7.64 9.64 -1.50
CA ALA A 195 -6.53 8.72 -1.70
C ALA A 195 -5.99 8.82 -3.13
N PHE A 196 -4.67 8.80 -3.28
CA PHE A 196 -4.00 8.86 -4.59
C PHE A 196 -2.53 8.47 -4.49
N ASP A 197 -1.94 8.13 -5.65
CA ASP A 197 -0.52 7.81 -5.75
C ASP A 197 0.31 9.08 -5.89
N THR A 198 1.34 9.22 -5.06
CA THR A 198 2.20 10.41 -5.04
C THR A 198 3.34 10.34 -6.05
N GLY A 199 3.83 9.14 -6.35
CA GLY A 199 4.95 8.91 -7.25
C GLY A 199 5.61 7.56 -7.00
N PRO A 200 6.83 7.34 -7.52
CA PRO A 200 7.55 6.10 -7.32
C PRO A 200 8.05 5.97 -5.88
N ALA A 201 8.16 4.72 -5.41
CA ALA A 201 8.83 4.39 -4.17
C ALA A 201 9.94 3.34 -4.43
N ASN A 202 9.84 2.14 -3.86
CA ASN A 202 10.93 1.15 -3.98
C ASN A 202 11.18 0.71 -5.42
N MET A 203 10.21 0.79 -6.32
CA MET A 203 10.32 0.24 -7.68
C MET A 203 11.52 0.79 -8.45
N LEU A 204 11.80 2.09 -8.36
CA LEU A 204 12.96 2.68 -9.03
C LEU A 204 14.26 2.37 -8.29
N ILE A 205 14.23 2.38 -6.97
CA ILE A 205 15.40 2.06 -6.11
C ILE A 205 15.83 0.62 -6.38
N ASP A 206 14.90 -0.33 -6.27
CA ASP A 206 15.14 -1.76 -6.45
C ASP A 206 15.65 -2.06 -7.87
N GLY A 207 15.07 -1.40 -8.88
CA GLY A 207 15.51 -1.54 -10.25
C GLY A 207 16.95 -1.05 -10.51
N LEU A 208 17.36 0.06 -9.90
CA LEU A 208 18.74 0.55 -9.97
C LEU A 208 19.70 -0.36 -9.20
N VAL A 209 19.30 -0.81 -8.01
CA VAL A 209 20.11 -1.74 -7.19
C VAL A 209 20.32 -3.04 -7.95
N ALA A 210 19.27 -3.65 -8.49
CA ALA A 210 19.40 -4.87 -9.29
C ALA A 210 20.31 -4.67 -10.51
N HIS A 211 20.22 -3.52 -11.18
CA HIS A 211 21.06 -3.21 -12.31
C HIS A 211 22.55 -3.10 -11.92
N PHE A 212 22.89 -2.29 -10.93
CA PHE A 212 24.27 -2.03 -10.55
C PHE A 212 24.93 -3.20 -9.83
N THR A 213 24.15 -4.03 -9.14
CA THR A 213 24.67 -5.26 -8.49
C THR A 213 24.59 -6.49 -9.40
N ARG A 214 24.20 -6.33 -10.68
CA ARG A 214 24.02 -7.45 -11.64
C ARG A 214 23.07 -8.54 -11.11
N GLY A 215 22.01 -8.12 -10.41
CA GLY A 215 21.01 -9.02 -9.85
C GLY A 215 21.39 -9.68 -8.52
N GLN A 216 22.57 -9.39 -7.96
CA GLN A 216 22.99 -9.96 -6.66
C GLN A 216 22.17 -9.42 -5.49
N GLN A 217 21.70 -8.18 -5.59
CA GLN A 217 20.79 -7.56 -4.62
C GLN A 217 19.50 -7.15 -5.33
N ARG A 218 18.36 -7.33 -4.63
CA ARG A 218 17.04 -6.98 -5.15
C ARG A 218 16.54 -5.65 -4.63
N TYR A 219 17.09 -5.14 -3.52
CA TYR A 219 16.75 -3.87 -2.88
C TYR A 219 17.92 -3.33 -2.07
N ASP A 220 17.90 -2.06 -1.74
CA ASP A 220 18.94 -1.40 -0.92
C ASP A 220 18.66 -1.59 0.57
N LYS A 221 19.18 -2.68 1.12
CA LYS A 221 19.01 -2.99 2.55
C LYS A 221 19.61 -1.89 3.42
N ASP A 222 18.80 -1.36 4.35
CA ASP A 222 19.19 -0.31 5.31
C ASP A 222 19.77 0.97 4.66
N ALA A 223 19.40 1.22 3.39
CA ALA A 223 19.95 2.29 2.54
C ALA A 223 21.48 2.24 2.42
N SER A 224 22.08 1.05 2.46
CA SER A 224 23.51 0.85 2.52
C SER A 224 24.25 1.41 1.30
N LEU A 225 23.70 1.24 0.09
CA LEU A 225 24.25 1.80 -1.15
C LEU A 225 23.95 3.29 -1.27
N ALA A 226 22.72 3.71 -1.00
CA ALA A 226 22.34 5.12 -1.04
C ALA A 226 23.14 5.98 -0.06
N ARG A 227 23.52 5.44 1.11
CA ARG A 227 24.32 6.18 2.11
C ARG A 227 25.77 6.43 1.67
N LEU A 228 26.31 5.66 0.73
CA LEU A 228 27.64 5.88 0.16
C LEU A 228 27.66 7.00 -0.89
N GLY A 229 26.52 7.32 -1.48
CA GLY A 229 26.40 8.34 -2.52
C GLY A 229 26.06 9.72 -1.98
N GLN A 230 26.00 10.68 -2.90
CA GLN A 230 25.55 12.05 -2.70
C GLN A 230 24.33 12.35 -3.59
N VAL A 231 23.49 13.32 -3.17
CA VAL A 231 22.35 13.74 -3.98
C VAL A 231 22.80 14.58 -5.15
N ASN A 232 22.47 14.15 -6.37
CA ASN A 232 22.71 14.97 -7.56
C ASN A 232 21.58 16.00 -7.70
N ARG A 233 21.92 17.28 -7.43
CA ARG A 233 20.94 18.39 -7.42
C ARG A 233 20.31 18.66 -8.78
N ARG A 234 21.03 18.41 -9.87
CA ARG A 234 20.51 18.61 -11.23
C ARG A 234 19.46 17.54 -11.55
N LEU A 235 19.76 16.29 -11.22
CA LEU A 235 18.87 15.18 -11.48
C LEU A 235 17.59 15.27 -10.64
N ILE A 236 17.69 15.56 -9.34
CA ILE A 236 16.47 15.62 -8.50
C ILE A 236 15.54 16.76 -8.93
N LYS A 237 16.06 17.91 -9.36
CA LYS A 237 15.24 18.98 -9.95
C LYS A 237 14.50 18.50 -11.19
N LEU A 238 15.19 17.79 -12.09
CA LEU A 238 14.60 17.23 -13.30
C LEU A 238 13.51 16.21 -12.98
N LEU A 239 13.73 15.36 -11.96
CA LEU A 239 12.75 14.36 -11.54
C LEU A 239 11.50 15.00 -10.92
N LEU A 240 11.63 16.08 -10.15
CA LEU A 240 10.52 16.83 -9.58
C LEU A 240 9.69 17.58 -10.64
N GLU A 241 10.23 17.76 -11.85
CA GLU A 241 9.48 18.30 -12.99
C GLU A 241 8.66 17.25 -13.75
N ASP A 242 8.69 15.99 -13.31
CA ASP A 242 7.94 14.91 -13.97
C ASP A 242 6.45 15.25 -14.10
N PRO A 243 5.85 15.11 -15.31
CA PRO A 243 4.46 15.47 -15.57
C PRO A 243 3.46 14.78 -14.65
N TYR A 244 3.75 13.52 -14.25
CA TYR A 244 2.86 12.77 -13.35
C TYR A 244 2.68 13.48 -12.00
N LEU A 245 3.74 14.06 -11.44
CA LEU A 245 3.65 14.75 -10.14
C LEU A 245 2.70 15.95 -10.18
N LYS A 246 2.55 16.59 -11.35
CA LYS A 246 1.71 17.78 -11.56
C LYS A 246 0.22 17.44 -11.75
N LEU A 247 -0.12 16.17 -12.01
CA LEU A 247 -1.51 15.73 -12.16
C LEU A 247 -2.29 15.95 -10.86
N ARG A 248 -3.52 16.45 -10.97
CA ARG A 248 -4.42 16.61 -9.81
C ARG A 248 -5.03 15.27 -9.40
N PRO A 249 -5.19 15.00 -8.09
CA PRO A 249 -6.00 13.88 -7.64
C PRO A 249 -7.47 13.98 -8.10
N PRO A 250 -8.14 12.82 -8.38
CA PRO A 250 -7.64 11.46 -8.21
C PRO A 250 -6.64 11.06 -9.31
N LYS A 251 -5.52 10.44 -8.93
CA LYS A 251 -4.51 9.95 -9.86
C LYS A 251 -3.91 8.64 -9.34
N SER A 252 -3.59 7.74 -10.25
CA SER A 252 -2.91 6.48 -9.98
C SER A 252 -1.81 6.22 -10.99
N THR A 253 -0.85 5.38 -10.63
CA THR A 253 0.29 5.00 -11.48
C THR A 253 0.81 3.63 -11.08
N GLY A 254 1.66 3.04 -11.91
CA GLY A 254 2.23 1.73 -11.67
C GLY A 254 3.48 1.46 -12.49
N ARG A 255 3.73 0.18 -12.76
CA ARG A 255 4.88 -0.29 -13.55
C ARG A 255 4.85 0.20 -15.01
N GLU A 256 3.68 0.51 -15.53
CA GLU A 256 3.49 1.06 -16.88
C GLU A 256 4.15 2.43 -17.03
N TYR A 257 4.24 3.22 -15.96
CA TYR A 257 4.87 4.53 -15.97
C TYR A 257 6.27 4.51 -15.32
N PHE A 258 6.37 4.10 -14.05
CA PHE A 258 7.63 4.08 -13.28
C PHE A 258 8.38 2.73 -13.35
N GLY A 259 8.13 1.92 -14.37
CA GLY A 259 8.77 0.62 -14.54
C GLY A 259 10.10 0.65 -15.30
N SER A 260 10.37 -0.41 -16.07
CA SER A 260 11.64 -0.64 -16.76
C SER A 260 12.05 0.48 -17.72
N ALA A 261 11.09 1.10 -18.41
CA ALA A 261 11.35 2.22 -19.31
C ALA A 261 11.88 3.44 -18.53
N TYR A 262 11.30 3.74 -17.37
CA TYR A 262 11.74 4.83 -16.52
C TYR A 262 13.15 4.56 -15.93
N ILE A 263 13.43 3.32 -15.52
CA ILE A 263 14.76 2.90 -15.05
C ILE A 263 15.81 3.08 -16.16
N LYS A 264 15.49 2.68 -17.40
CA LYS A 264 16.37 2.93 -18.57
C LYS A 264 16.65 4.42 -18.79
N LYS A 265 15.62 5.28 -18.63
CA LYS A 265 15.75 6.74 -18.68
C LYS A 265 16.70 7.25 -17.57
N LEU A 266 16.56 6.77 -16.33
CA LEU A 266 17.44 7.13 -15.21
C LEU A 266 18.90 6.75 -15.48
N LEU A 267 19.13 5.54 -15.97
CA LEU A 267 20.48 5.06 -16.34
C LEU A 267 21.10 5.89 -17.48
N ALA A 268 20.29 6.30 -18.46
CA ALA A 268 20.75 7.18 -19.54
C ALA A 268 21.11 8.59 -19.02
N LEU A 269 20.31 9.14 -18.10
CA LEU A 269 20.59 10.42 -17.43
C LEU A 269 21.84 10.31 -16.55
N GLY A 270 22.02 9.18 -15.83
CA GLY A 270 23.23 8.89 -15.06
C GLY A 270 24.48 8.97 -15.92
N ARG A 271 24.49 8.28 -17.04
CA ARG A 271 25.62 8.35 -18.02
C ARG A 271 25.81 9.74 -18.59
N ARG A 272 24.71 10.42 -18.97
CA ARG A 272 24.78 11.78 -19.58
C ARG A 272 25.38 12.83 -18.64
N TYR A 273 25.15 12.70 -17.34
CA TYR A 273 25.56 13.67 -16.32
C TYR A 273 26.71 13.18 -15.46
N ASP A 274 27.35 12.07 -15.86
CA ASP A 274 28.47 11.42 -15.14
C ASP A 274 28.16 11.23 -13.65
N ILE A 275 27.02 10.62 -13.37
CA ILE A 275 26.54 10.36 -12.00
C ILE A 275 26.96 8.96 -11.60
N GLU A 276 27.70 8.85 -10.51
CA GLU A 276 28.10 7.56 -9.93
C GLU A 276 26.90 6.71 -9.49
N PRO A 277 27.01 5.37 -9.54
CA PRO A 277 25.92 4.46 -9.19
C PRO A 277 25.27 4.75 -7.84
N ASN A 278 26.06 4.95 -6.79
CA ASN A 278 25.54 5.22 -5.44
C ASN A 278 24.85 6.59 -5.34
N ASP A 279 25.35 7.59 -6.09
CA ASP A 279 24.73 8.92 -6.18
C ASP A 279 23.37 8.85 -6.87
N LEU A 280 23.27 8.02 -7.93
CA LEU A 280 22.01 7.80 -8.62
C LEU A 280 20.99 7.10 -7.71
N ILE A 281 21.39 6.04 -7.00
CA ILE A 281 20.55 5.33 -6.03
C ILE A 281 20.10 6.31 -4.93
N ARG A 282 21.03 7.07 -4.33
CA ARG A 282 20.68 8.07 -3.30
C ARG A 282 19.71 9.12 -3.82
N THR A 283 19.97 9.67 -5.00
CA THR A 283 19.13 10.72 -5.59
C THR A 283 17.69 10.21 -5.78
N VAL A 284 17.52 8.97 -6.26
CA VAL A 284 16.20 8.35 -6.45
C VAL A 284 15.54 8.01 -5.12
N THR A 285 16.32 7.60 -4.11
CA THR A 285 15.80 7.36 -2.75
C THR A 285 15.24 8.65 -2.14
N ILE A 286 15.97 9.76 -2.26
CA ILE A 286 15.49 11.07 -1.82
C ILE A 286 14.31 11.56 -2.67
N PHE A 287 14.28 11.28 -3.97
CA PHE A 287 13.17 11.61 -4.85
C PHE A 287 11.85 10.94 -4.39
N THR A 288 11.89 9.73 -3.86
CA THR A 288 10.71 9.09 -3.25
C THR A 288 10.11 9.97 -2.15
N ALA A 289 10.90 10.40 -1.18
CA ALA A 289 10.42 11.28 -0.12
C ALA A 289 9.98 12.65 -0.66
N ALA A 290 10.74 13.23 -1.59
CA ALA A 290 10.45 14.52 -2.19
C ALA A 290 9.12 14.52 -2.98
N SER A 291 8.79 13.45 -3.70
CA SER A 291 7.53 13.32 -4.43
C SER A 291 6.32 13.25 -3.47
N VAL A 292 6.47 12.57 -2.33
CA VAL A 292 5.46 12.57 -1.27
C VAL A 292 5.27 13.97 -0.69
N CYS A 293 6.35 14.67 -0.38
CA CYS A 293 6.32 16.02 0.15
C CYS A 293 5.67 17.01 -0.82
N ASP A 294 6.00 16.93 -2.12
CA ASP A 294 5.39 17.76 -3.16
C ASP A 294 3.87 17.52 -3.23
N ALA A 295 3.45 16.26 -3.19
CA ALA A 295 2.04 15.91 -3.20
C ALA A 295 1.29 16.44 -1.97
N LEU A 296 1.88 16.35 -0.77
CA LEU A 296 1.30 16.89 0.46
C LEU A 296 1.16 18.42 0.39
N GLN A 297 2.19 19.12 -0.06
CA GLN A 297 2.17 20.58 -0.20
C GLN A 297 1.15 21.08 -1.23
N ARG A 298 1.09 20.42 -2.39
CA ARG A 298 0.19 20.85 -3.47
C ARG A 298 -1.26 20.51 -3.22
N PHE A 299 -1.55 19.33 -2.69
CA PHE A 299 -2.90 18.78 -2.75
C PHE A 299 -3.54 18.56 -1.37
N VAL A 300 -2.76 18.50 -0.29
CA VAL A 300 -3.26 18.19 1.05
C VAL A 300 -3.26 19.40 1.97
N TYR A 301 -2.11 20.00 2.23
CA TYR A 301 -1.96 21.10 3.20
C TYR A 301 -2.81 22.35 2.91
N PRO A 302 -3.06 22.75 1.65
CA PRO A 302 -3.93 23.90 1.38
C PRO A 302 -5.38 23.70 1.81
N LYS A 303 -5.80 22.44 2.02
CA LYS A 303 -7.19 22.07 2.30
C LYS A 303 -7.39 21.47 3.69
N GLN A 304 -6.36 20.83 4.25
CA GLN A 304 -6.46 19.99 5.43
C GLN A 304 -5.29 20.24 6.38
N LYS A 305 -5.60 20.43 7.67
CA LYS A 305 -4.58 20.45 8.72
C LYS A 305 -4.18 19.02 9.09
N ILE A 306 -2.93 18.68 8.87
CA ILE A 306 -2.37 17.37 9.18
C ILE A 306 -1.49 17.47 10.42
N HIS A 307 -1.59 16.47 11.30
CA HIS A 307 -0.86 16.39 12.55
C HIS A 307 0.10 15.18 12.56
N GLU A 308 -0.26 14.13 11.84
CA GLU A 308 0.49 12.86 11.84
C GLU A 308 0.59 12.29 10.42
N LEU A 309 1.80 11.86 10.04
CA LEU A 309 2.09 11.10 8.83
C LEU A 309 2.46 9.67 9.26
N ILE A 310 1.59 8.71 8.94
CA ILE A 310 1.74 7.31 9.33
C ILE A 310 2.33 6.54 8.15
N VAL A 311 3.55 6.03 8.31
CA VAL A 311 4.31 5.40 7.23
C VAL A 311 4.25 3.88 7.35
N SER A 312 3.93 3.21 6.26
CA SER A 312 3.83 1.74 6.13
C SER A 312 4.43 1.28 4.80
N GLY A 313 4.42 -0.04 4.55
CA GLY A 313 5.03 -0.65 3.37
C GLY A 313 6.52 -0.90 3.55
N GLY A 314 7.13 -1.69 2.64
CA GLY A 314 8.55 -2.07 2.73
C GLY A 314 9.51 -0.87 2.73
N GLY A 315 9.15 0.22 2.04
CA GLY A 315 9.95 1.44 2.03
C GLY A 315 9.99 2.20 3.37
N ALA A 316 9.08 1.89 4.30
CA ALA A 316 9.14 2.42 5.66
C ALA A 316 10.37 1.90 6.44
N GLN A 317 10.92 0.77 6.03
CA GLN A 317 12.15 0.21 6.61
C GLN A 317 13.43 0.84 6.01
N ASN A 318 13.31 1.66 4.95
CA ASN A 318 14.44 2.39 4.41
C ASN A 318 14.70 3.63 5.28
N PRO A 319 15.80 3.65 6.08
CA PRO A 319 16.03 4.72 7.05
C PRO A 319 16.22 6.08 6.38
N LEU A 320 16.77 6.13 5.16
CA LEU A 320 17.01 7.39 4.47
C LEU A 320 15.69 8.04 4.00
N ILE A 321 14.72 7.24 3.54
CA ILE A 321 13.37 7.74 3.20
C ILE A 321 12.69 8.26 4.48
N PHE A 322 12.72 7.48 5.56
CA PHE A 322 12.06 7.85 6.81
C PHE A 322 12.67 9.11 7.44
N GLU A 323 14.00 9.20 7.49
CA GLU A 323 14.73 10.38 7.96
C GLU A 323 14.37 11.62 7.14
N THR A 324 14.32 11.49 5.80
CA THR A 324 13.99 12.61 4.90
C THR A 324 12.57 13.11 5.10
N LEU A 325 11.59 12.19 5.21
CA LEU A 325 10.20 12.53 5.53
C LEU A 325 10.08 13.22 6.90
N SER A 326 10.84 12.76 7.90
CA SER A 326 10.84 13.36 9.24
C SER A 326 11.40 14.77 9.24
N VAL A 327 12.49 15.02 8.54
CA VAL A 327 13.07 16.38 8.36
C VAL A 327 12.06 17.31 7.71
N PHE A 328 11.42 16.88 6.63
CA PHE A 328 10.37 17.66 5.96
C PHE A 328 9.20 17.98 6.90
N ALA A 329 8.68 16.97 7.58
CA ALA A 329 7.53 17.10 8.48
C ALA A 329 7.83 18.03 9.69
N MET A 330 9.07 18.03 10.19
CA MET A 330 9.49 18.90 11.30
C MET A 330 9.77 20.33 10.84
N SER A 331 10.45 20.51 9.72
CA SER A 331 10.90 21.82 9.27
C SER A 331 9.86 22.58 8.45
N GLY A 332 8.90 21.88 7.85
CA GLY A 332 8.02 22.44 6.83
C GLY A 332 8.74 22.83 5.55
N ALA A 333 9.97 22.35 5.34
CA ALA A 333 10.76 22.63 4.15
C ALA A 333 10.05 22.16 2.88
N GLY A 334 10.28 22.87 1.77
CA GLY A 334 9.77 22.44 0.46
C GLY A 334 10.55 21.26 -0.11
N PRO A 335 9.98 20.54 -1.10
CA PRO A 335 10.67 19.43 -1.74
C PRO A 335 12.01 19.85 -2.36
N GLN A 336 12.15 21.13 -2.73
CA GLN A 336 13.40 21.70 -3.27
C GLN A 336 14.47 21.96 -2.19
N ASP A 337 14.07 22.06 -0.93
CA ASP A 337 14.96 22.35 0.19
C ASP A 337 15.51 21.08 0.84
N LEU A 338 14.83 19.95 0.62
CA LEU A 338 15.21 18.65 1.22
C LEU A 338 16.62 18.20 0.88
N TYR A 339 17.12 18.53 -0.30
CA TYR A 339 18.47 18.16 -0.71
C TYR A 339 19.55 19.15 -0.22
N SER A 340 19.16 20.33 0.27
CA SER A 340 20.08 21.28 0.91
C SER A 340 20.26 21.02 2.41
N THR A 341 19.26 20.42 3.05
CA THR A 341 19.24 20.15 4.49
C THR A 341 19.79 18.77 4.88
N VAL A 342 19.76 17.80 3.97
CA VAL A 342 20.27 16.44 4.21
C VAL A 342 21.79 16.38 3.97
N SER A 343 22.58 17.05 4.82
CA SER A 343 24.04 16.91 4.81
C SER A 343 24.48 15.61 5.50
N PRO A 344 25.48 14.87 4.94
CA PRO A 344 25.90 13.57 5.46
C PRO A 344 26.45 13.58 6.90
N ARG A 345 26.81 14.77 7.44
CA ARG A 345 27.50 14.92 8.71
C ARG A 345 26.68 15.45 9.89
N LYS A 346 25.39 15.79 9.71
CA LYS A 346 24.56 16.41 10.78
C LYS A 346 23.28 15.66 11.16
N LEU A 347 23.01 14.50 10.58
CA LEU A 347 21.87 13.67 10.94
C LEU A 347 22.27 12.55 11.92
N SER A 348 22.91 12.90 13.03
CA SER A 348 22.76 12.14 14.27
C SER A 348 21.49 12.64 14.97
N LEU A 349 20.36 12.52 14.32
CA LEU A 349 19.08 12.59 15.00
C LEU A 349 18.99 11.32 15.85
N GLN A 350 19.19 11.48 17.18
CA GLN A 350 18.65 10.54 18.13
C GLN A 350 17.20 10.32 17.71
N MET A 351 16.87 9.10 17.29
CA MET A 351 15.50 8.72 17.01
C MET A 351 14.68 9.04 18.25
N TYR A 352 13.95 10.14 18.20
CA TYR A 352 12.98 10.46 19.24
C TYR A 352 11.81 9.50 19.04
N VAL A 353 11.87 8.37 19.72
CA VAL A 353 10.68 7.56 19.99
C VAL A 353 9.95 8.31 21.09
N PRO A 354 8.81 8.95 20.83
CA PRO A 354 8.09 9.65 21.87
C PRO A 354 7.71 8.64 22.94
N ASP A 355 8.18 8.84 24.17
CA ASP A 355 7.65 8.19 25.35
C ASP A 355 6.16 8.63 25.46
N PRO A 356 5.20 7.72 25.36
CA PRO A 356 3.78 8.07 25.40
C PRO A 356 3.35 8.73 26.70
N SER A 357 4.19 8.71 27.74
CA SER A 357 3.94 9.34 29.03
C SER A 357 4.43 10.81 29.13
N LYS A 358 5.19 11.32 28.15
CA LYS A 358 5.72 12.69 28.18
C LYS A 358 4.97 13.60 27.21
N HIS A 359 4.60 14.79 27.71
CA HIS A 359 3.92 15.84 26.94
C HIS A 359 4.76 16.27 25.74
N ALA A 360 4.11 16.44 24.57
CA ALA A 360 4.75 16.92 23.35
C ALA A 360 5.51 18.23 23.62
N PRO A 361 6.74 18.40 23.08
CA PRO A 361 7.48 19.63 23.25
C PRO A 361 6.70 20.83 22.68
N GLN A 362 6.64 21.92 23.42
CA GLN A 362 6.06 23.18 22.95
C GLN A 362 6.95 23.75 21.85
N ILE A 363 6.45 23.72 20.60
CA ILE A 363 7.16 24.22 19.42
C ILE A 363 6.88 25.73 19.30
N LYS A 364 7.95 26.51 19.10
CA LYS A 364 7.91 27.99 19.00
C LYS A 364 7.05 28.46 17.78
N PRO A 365 6.35 29.61 17.89
CA PRO A 365 5.31 30.04 16.95
C PRO A 365 5.76 30.61 15.59
N SER A 366 7.00 30.34 15.14
CA SER A 366 7.53 30.88 13.88
C SER A 366 7.69 29.87 12.74
N LEU A 367 7.18 28.64 12.90
CA LEU A 367 7.23 27.61 11.88
C LEU A 367 6.06 27.69 10.90
N PRO A 368 6.22 27.27 9.61
CA PRO A 368 5.12 27.19 8.66
C PRO A 368 3.93 26.39 9.22
N ALA A 369 2.71 26.69 8.77
CA ALA A 369 1.48 26.07 9.28
C ALA A 369 1.44 24.52 9.20
N HIS A 370 2.32 23.93 8.41
CA HIS A 370 2.48 22.48 8.22
C HIS A 370 3.78 21.93 8.84
N ALA A 371 4.51 22.74 9.63
CA ALA A 371 5.65 22.26 10.41
C ALA A 371 5.18 21.56 11.71
N GLY A 372 6.04 20.68 12.23
CA GLY A 372 5.74 19.96 13.49
C GLY A 372 4.80 18.77 13.29
N ILE A 373 4.65 18.25 12.06
CA ILE A 373 3.93 17.00 11.79
C ILE A 373 4.75 15.84 12.32
N LEU A 374 4.13 14.96 13.10
CA LEU A 374 4.77 13.75 13.61
C LEU A 374 4.79 12.67 12.51
N VAL A 375 5.97 12.14 12.22
CA VAL A 375 6.13 10.97 11.34
C VAL A 375 6.21 9.73 12.21
N LEU A 376 5.26 8.82 12.03
CA LEU A 376 5.08 7.64 12.86
C LEU A 376 5.09 6.38 11.97
N PRO A 377 5.80 5.32 12.34
CA PRO A 377 5.63 4.04 11.66
C PRO A 377 4.26 3.44 12.00
N SER A 378 3.68 2.67 11.09
CA SER A 378 2.38 2.00 11.32
C SER A 378 2.41 1.03 12.52
N THR A 379 3.59 0.55 12.89
CA THR A 379 3.82 -0.26 14.10
C THR A 379 3.48 0.48 15.40
N HIS A 380 3.54 1.81 15.41
CA HIS A 380 3.07 2.63 16.54
C HIS A 380 1.58 2.41 16.83
N PHE A 381 0.80 2.02 15.83
CA PHE A 381 -0.61 1.67 15.93
C PHE A 381 -0.83 0.15 16.01
N GLY A 382 0.22 -0.63 16.29
CA GLY A 382 0.15 -2.09 16.35
C GLY A 382 -0.02 -2.78 14.99
N ILE A 383 0.30 -2.09 13.88
CA ILE A 383 0.11 -2.60 12.53
C ILE A 383 1.47 -2.69 11.81
N PRO A 384 2.12 -3.86 11.79
CA PRO A 384 3.30 -4.10 10.97
C PRO A 384 3.00 -3.87 9.48
N ALA A 385 4.00 -3.38 8.76
CA ALA A 385 3.85 -3.04 7.35
C ALA A 385 3.39 -4.24 6.51
N GLU A 386 3.94 -5.40 6.80
CA GLU A 386 3.70 -6.67 6.09
C GLU A 386 2.28 -7.23 6.37
N GLY A 387 1.72 -6.95 7.54
CA GLY A 387 0.38 -7.42 7.92
C GLY A 387 -0.76 -6.49 7.49
N LYS A 388 -0.46 -5.27 7.06
CA LYS A 388 -1.46 -4.21 6.85
C LYS A 388 -2.49 -4.55 5.77
N GLU A 389 -2.04 -5.02 4.61
CA GLU A 389 -2.95 -5.33 3.50
C GLU A 389 -3.86 -6.51 3.82
N ALA A 390 -3.31 -7.60 4.35
CA ALA A 390 -4.10 -8.74 4.79
C ALA A 390 -5.11 -8.34 5.89
N PHE A 391 -4.70 -7.49 6.83
CA PHE A 391 -5.61 -6.94 7.85
C PHE A 391 -6.73 -6.10 7.23
N ALA A 392 -6.44 -5.32 6.19
CA ALA A 392 -7.47 -4.56 5.47
C ALA A 392 -8.55 -5.49 4.89
N PHE A 393 -8.18 -6.64 4.32
CA PHE A 393 -9.17 -7.60 3.80
C PHE A 393 -9.94 -8.33 4.90
N ALA A 394 -9.39 -8.48 6.10
CA ALA A 394 -10.17 -8.92 7.26
C ALA A 394 -11.25 -7.88 7.62
N LEU A 395 -10.92 -6.59 7.61
CA LEU A 395 -11.85 -5.48 7.86
C LEU A 395 -12.95 -5.42 6.79
N LEU A 396 -12.58 -5.46 5.51
CA LEU A 396 -13.54 -5.44 4.40
C LEU A 396 -14.51 -6.62 4.47
N ALA A 397 -14.03 -7.83 4.79
CA ALA A 397 -14.87 -9.00 4.96
C ALA A 397 -15.83 -8.84 6.15
N TYR A 398 -15.37 -8.29 7.25
CA TYR A 398 -16.20 -7.99 8.41
C TYR A 398 -17.33 -7.00 8.06
N GLU A 399 -17.02 -5.93 7.31
CA GLU A 399 -18.03 -4.98 6.84
C GLU A 399 -19.04 -5.63 5.89
N THR A 400 -18.57 -6.43 4.94
CA THR A 400 -19.43 -7.17 3.99
C THR A 400 -20.38 -8.11 4.71
N PHE A 401 -19.88 -8.88 5.67
CA PHE A 401 -20.69 -9.80 6.47
C PHE A 401 -21.80 -9.09 7.24
N HIS A 402 -21.54 -7.88 7.70
CA HIS A 402 -22.52 -7.03 8.38
C HIS A 402 -23.32 -6.12 7.43
N ARG A 403 -23.25 -6.35 6.10
CA ARG A 403 -24.00 -5.61 5.07
C ARG A 403 -23.71 -4.10 5.09
N ARG A 404 -22.46 -3.71 5.40
CA ARG A 404 -22.04 -2.32 5.43
C ARG A 404 -21.18 -1.97 4.20
N PRO A 405 -21.40 -0.80 3.57
CA PRO A 405 -20.54 -0.32 2.50
C PRO A 405 -19.09 -0.17 2.96
N SER A 406 -18.15 -0.55 2.11
CA SER A 406 -16.73 -0.56 2.46
C SER A 406 -15.79 -0.09 1.32
N ASN A 407 -16.35 0.51 0.25
CA ASN A 407 -15.56 1.32 -0.68
C ASN A 407 -15.60 2.81 -0.27
N LEU A 408 -14.68 3.59 -0.84
CA LEU A 408 -14.67 5.04 -0.76
C LEU A 408 -14.83 5.62 -2.17
N PRO A 409 -16.03 6.11 -2.53
CA PRO A 409 -16.28 6.74 -3.83
C PRO A 409 -15.30 7.88 -4.16
N SER A 410 -14.89 8.63 -3.15
CA SER A 410 -13.87 9.70 -3.27
C SER A 410 -12.49 9.20 -3.68
N ALA A 411 -12.17 7.92 -3.43
CA ALA A 411 -10.91 7.30 -3.79
C ALA A 411 -11.01 6.44 -5.06
N THR A 412 -12.13 5.74 -5.26
CA THR A 412 -12.30 4.81 -6.39
C THR A 412 -13.01 5.42 -7.59
N GLY A 413 -13.70 6.55 -7.41
CA GLY A 413 -14.53 7.15 -8.45
C GLY A 413 -15.91 6.50 -8.62
N ALA A 414 -16.31 5.57 -7.77
CA ALA A 414 -17.64 4.97 -7.79
C ALA A 414 -18.73 6.02 -7.56
N LYS A 415 -19.89 5.85 -8.18
CA LYS A 415 -21.02 6.79 -8.07
C LYS A 415 -21.65 6.84 -6.67
N ARG A 416 -21.49 5.77 -5.88
CA ARG A 416 -22.03 5.64 -4.52
C ARG A 416 -21.31 4.59 -3.70
N PRO A 417 -21.46 4.59 -2.35
CA PRO A 417 -20.98 3.50 -1.49
C PRO A 417 -21.57 2.14 -1.87
N ALA A 418 -20.77 1.09 -1.76
CA ALA A 418 -21.10 -0.30 -2.08
C ALA A 418 -20.69 -1.26 -0.97
N ILE A 419 -21.51 -2.28 -0.76
CA ILE A 419 -21.11 -3.48 -0.03
C ILE A 419 -20.20 -4.26 -0.99
N LEU A 420 -18.97 -4.49 -0.59
CA LEU A 420 -17.96 -5.16 -1.42
C LEU A 420 -17.95 -6.66 -1.14
N GLY A 421 -17.57 -7.44 -2.14
CA GLY A 421 -17.35 -8.87 -2.00
C GLY A 421 -18.59 -9.75 -2.12
N LYS A 422 -18.32 -11.04 -2.19
CA LYS A 422 -19.32 -12.14 -2.23
C LYS A 422 -19.07 -13.07 -1.06
N ILE A 423 -20.15 -13.56 -0.41
CA ILE A 423 -20.05 -14.47 0.74
C ILE A 423 -20.23 -15.90 0.25
N CYS A 424 -19.24 -16.75 0.52
CA CYS A 424 -19.27 -18.19 0.32
C CYS A 424 -19.37 -18.83 1.72
N TYR A 425 -20.51 -19.41 2.02
CA TYR A 425 -20.74 -20.01 3.34
C TYR A 425 -19.95 -21.30 3.51
N ALA A 426 -19.47 -21.54 4.73
CA ALA A 426 -18.89 -22.82 5.09
C ALA A 426 -19.96 -23.94 4.97
N PRO A 427 -19.54 -25.18 4.67
CA PRO A 427 -20.45 -26.33 4.72
C PRO A 427 -21.14 -26.46 6.10
N PRO A 428 -22.36 -26.98 6.16
CA PRO A 428 -22.98 -27.33 7.43
C PRO A 428 -22.08 -28.25 8.23
N ARG A 429 -22.08 -28.08 9.54
CA ARG A 429 -21.30 -28.92 10.48
C ARG A 429 -22.04 -30.17 10.83
#